data_c34ddc897819fcea6d5cc6a8e9c07221
#
_entry.id   c34ddc897819fcea6d5cc6a8e9c07221
#
_cell.length_a   1.000
_cell.length_b   1.000
_cell.length_c   1.000
_cell.angle_alpha   90.00
_cell.angle_beta   90.00
_cell.angle_gamma   90.00
#
_symmetry.space_group_name_H-M   'P 1'
#
loop_
_entity.id
_entity.type
_entity.pdbx_description
1 polymer ?
#
loop_
_entity_poly.entity_id
_entity_poly.type
_entity_poly.pdbx_seq_one_letter_code
_entity_poly.pdbx_strand_id
1 'polypeptide(L)'
;MWEGEKHTKETARETSGIKNVHWLDAFPGTLRMLMTQADHVFLNTNEHARATDKVETRDLRFIRDLKNQYPLHDYQRLAPILADLRITKSNIEVELIKKACEITEAGFRRVLKFIKPGVKEYEVEAELIHEYLSHGSDGFAYDPIIGSGKNACVLHYLENHDTCEDGQMLL
;
A
#
# COMPACT_ATOMS: atom_id res chain seq x y z
N MET A 1 20.51 3.64 19.00
CA MET A 1 19.11 3.88 18.59
C MET A 1 18.80 2.89 17.47
N TRP A 2 17.85 1.98 17.63
CA TRP A 2 17.59 0.86 16.68
C TRP A 2 16.95 1.31 15.36
N GLU A 3 16.19 2.41 15.37
CA GLU A 3 15.36 2.84 14.23
C GLU A 3 15.77 4.22 13.67
N GLY A 4 16.94 4.70 14.04
CA GLY A 4 17.39 6.03 13.65
C GLY A 4 16.67 7.16 14.41
N GLU A 5 16.86 8.39 13.94
CA GLU A 5 16.26 9.57 14.52
C GLU A 5 14.79 9.70 14.12
N LYS A 6 13.90 9.92 15.09
CA LYS A 6 12.48 10.15 14.83
C LYS A 6 12.23 11.63 14.55
N HIS A 7 11.24 11.90 13.72
CA HIS A 7 10.82 13.28 13.45
C HIS A 7 10.36 14.00 14.72
N THR A 8 10.79 15.23 14.88
CA THR A 8 10.13 16.18 15.79
C THR A 8 8.82 16.69 15.14
N LYS A 9 7.99 17.42 15.88
CA LYS A 9 6.78 18.03 15.28
C LYS A 9 7.13 19.04 14.17
N GLU A 10 8.25 19.73 14.33
CA GLU A 10 8.78 20.70 13.36
C GLU A 10 9.20 19.99 12.06
N THR A 11 10.06 19.00 12.15
CA THR A 11 10.50 18.24 10.96
C THR A 11 9.36 17.49 10.31
N ALA A 12 8.39 16.98 11.10
CA ALA A 12 7.20 16.35 10.56
C ALA A 12 6.29 17.34 9.79
N ARG A 13 6.15 18.59 10.25
CA ARG A 13 5.44 19.64 9.50
C ARG A 13 6.13 19.96 8.18
N GLU A 14 7.45 20.13 8.21
CA GLU A 14 8.24 20.45 7.02
C GLU A 14 8.14 19.34 5.97
N THR A 15 8.27 18.08 6.40
CA THR A 15 8.22 16.92 5.49
C THR A 15 6.84 16.67 4.93
N SER A 16 5.78 16.79 5.76
CA SER A 16 4.41 16.45 5.36
C SER A 16 3.60 17.60 4.78
N GLY A 17 4.03 18.84 5.00
CA GLY A 17 3.24 20.05 4.69
C GLY A 17 2.02 20.26 5.60
N ILE A 18 1.81 19.41 6.61
CA ILE A 18 0.67 19.50 7.54
C ILE A 18 0.99 20.51 8.63
N LYS A 19 0.20 21.58 8.74
CA LYS A 19 0.46 22.69 9.69
C LYS A 19 0.32 22.28 11.15
N ASN A 20 -0.68 21.48 11.48
CA ASN A 20 -1.02 21.11 12.85
C ASN A 20 -0.61 19.65 13.12
N VAL A 21 0.59 19.46 13.64
CA VAL A 21 1.12 18.15 14.04
C VAL A 21 1.11 18.06 15.57
N HIS A 22 0.51 17.01 16.11
CA HIS A 22 0.40 16.73 17.53
C HIS A 22 0.96 15.36 17.86
N TRP A 23 1.39 15.17 19.09
CA TRP A 23 1.69 13.82 19.59
C TRP A 23 0.40 13.02 19.77
N LEU A 24 0.48 11.71 19.59
CA LEU A 24 -0.68 10.82 19.68
C LEU A 24 -1.39 10.90 21.04
N ASP A 25 -0.66 11.17 22.09
CA ASP A 25 -1.21 11.33 23.47
C ASP A 25 -2.21 12.49 23.58
N ALA A 26 -2.11 13.47 22.68
CA ALA A 26 -3.07 14.59 22.63
C ALA A 26 -4.39 14.22 21.95
N PHE A 27 -4.46 13.06 21.23
CA PHE A 27 -5.61 12.68 20.41
C PHE A 27 -6.92 12.64 21.20
N PRO A 28 -7.01 12.01 22.41
CA PRO A 28 -8.29 11.94 23.13
C PRO A 28 -8.85 13.31 23.51
N GLY A 29 -7.96 14.24 23.92
CA GLY A 29 -8.37 15.62 24.25
C GLY A 29 -8.82 16.42 23.02
N THR A 30 -8.07 16.31 21.93
CA THR A 30 -8.39 16.94 20.65
C THR A 30 -9.71 16.41 20.09
N LEU A 31 -9.91 15.09 20.10
CA LEU A 31 -11.15 14.45 19.65
C LEU A 31 -12.34 14.99 20.45
N ARG A 32 -12.23 15.03 21.78
CA ARG A 32 -13.32 15.56 22.64
C ARG A 32 -13.67 17.00 22.28
N MET A 33 -12.67 17.84 22.08
CA MET A 33 -12.89 19.24 21.67
C MET A 33 -13.60 19.33 20.30
N LEU A 34 -13.15 18.56 19.32
CA LEU A 34 -13.75 18.54 18.00
C LEU A 34 -15.19 18.02 18.03
N MET A 35 -15.48 16.98 18.80
CA MET A 35 -16.85 16.43 18.96
C MET A 35 -17.81 17.42 19.61
N THR A 36 -17.35 18.39 20.41
CA THR A 36 -18.22 19.44 20.95
C THR A 36 -18.58 20.54 19.93
N GLN A 37 -17.90 20.56 18.79
CA GLN A 37 -18.05 21.60 17.76
C GLN A 37 -18.64 21.05 16.44
N ALA A 38 -18.68 19.73 16.27
CA ALA A 38 -19.11 19.09 15.04
C ALA A 38 -20.50 18.49 15.20
N ASP A 39 -21.40 18.73 14.24
CA ASP A 39 -22.69 18.05 14.15
C ASP A 39 -22.58 16.77 13.29
N HIS A 40 -21.71 16.78 12.27
CA HIS A 40 -21.52 15.68 11.32
C HIS A 40 -20.11 15.07 11.48
N VAL A 41 -20.06 13.75 11.51
CA VAL A 41 -18.82 12.98 11.68
C VAL A 41 -18.69 11.93 10.58
N PHE A 42 -17.67 12.05 9.76
CA PHE A 42 -17.36 11.07 8.71
C PHE A 42 -16.41 10.00 9.25
N LEU A 43 -16.85 8.75 9.17
CA LEU A 43 -16.09 7.60 9.67
C LEU A 43 -15.75 6.63 8.55
N ASN A 44 -14.54 6.08 8.61
CA ASN A 44 -14.03 5.16 7.61
C ASN A 44 -14.17 3.71 8.08
N THR A 45 -14.69 2.85 7.19
CA THR A 45 -14.66 1.39 7.34
C THR A 45 -14.18 0.76 6.04
N ASN A 46 -13.81 -0.52 6.09
CA ASN A 46 -13.57 -1.29 4.88
C ASN A 46 -14.92 -1.67 4.25
N GLU A 47 -15.32 -0.96 3.20
CA GLU A 47 -16.58 -1.18 2.48
C GLU A 47 -16.42 -2.02 1.20
N HIS A 48 -15.27 -2.68 1.03
CA HIS A 48 -15.05 -3.53 -0.13
C HIS A 48 -16.02 -4.73 -0.11
N ALA A 49 -16.61 -5.05 -1.27
CA ALA A 49 -17.62 -6.12 -1.39
C ALA A 49 -17.14 -7.52 -0.95
N ARG A 50 -15.82 -7.75 -0.91
CA ARG A 50 -15.19 -8.98 -0.43
C ARG A 50 -14.74 -8.90 1.03
N ALA A 51 -14.94 -7.77 1.70
CA ALA A 51 -14.59 -7.64 3.11
C ALA A 51 -15.54 -8.52 3.93
N THR A 52 -15.01 -9.55 4.54
CA THR A 52 -15.71 -10.40 5.51
C THR A 52 -14.94 -10.31 6.82
N ASP A 53 -15.22 -9.28 7.60
CA ASP A 53 -14.53 -9.06 8.86
C ASP A 53 -15.03 -10.07 9.90
N LYS A 54 -14.38 -11.22 9.98
CA LYS A 54 -14.62 -12.23 11.03
C LYS A 54 -14.13 -11.75 12.41
N VAL A 55 -13.22 -10.80 12.42
CA VAL A 55 -12.65 -10.20 13.63
C VAL A 55 -12.89 -8.69 13.58
N GLU A 56 -13.37 -8.11 14.67
CA GLU A 56 -13.60 -6.68 14.75
C GLU A 56 -12.30 -5.89 14.51
N THR A 57 -12.30 -5.06 13.47
CA THR A 57 -11.14 -4.25 13.10
C THR A 57 -10.92 -3.10 14.08
N ARG A 58 -9.75 -2.46 14.04
CA ARG A 58 -9.46 -1.26 14.84
C ARG A 58 -10.47 -0.14 14.54
N ASP A 59 -10.82 0.06 13.28
CA ASP A 59 -11.76 1.10 12.86
C ASP A 59 -13.16 0.82 13.39
N LEU A 60 -13.64 -0.42 13.34
CA LEU A 60 -14.95 -0.79 13.90
C LEU A 60 -15.01 -0.58 15.41
N ARG A 61 -13.94 -0.94 16.15
CA ARG A 61 -13.87 -0.65 17.60
C ARG A 61 -13.95 0.85 17.88
N PHE A 62 -13.15 1.64 17.15
CA PHE A 62 -13.16 3.09 17.29
C PHE A 62 -14.54 3.68 17.00
N ILE A 63 -15.21 3.25 15.92
CA ILE A 63 -16.57 3.69 15.56
C ILE A 63 -17.58 3.35 16.64
N ARG A 64 -17.56 2.12 17.16
CA ARG A 64 -18.43 1.68 18.22
C ARG A 64 -18.26 2.55 19.49
N ASP A 65 -17.02 2.73 19.91
CA ASP A 65 -16.68 3.48 21.13
C ASP A 65 -17.04 4.97 20.97
N LEU A 66 -16.79 5.56 19.80
CA LEU A 66 -17.14 6.93 19.49
C LEU A 66 -18.67 7.15 19.51
N LYS A 67 -19.44 6.26 18.87
CA LYS A 67 -20.91 6.34 18.85
C LYS A 67 -21.54 6.14 20.23
N ASN A 68 -20.93 5.29 21.04
CA ASN A 68 -21.37 5.11 22.44
C ASN A 68 -21.12 6.36 23.30
N GLN A 69 -19.99 7.04 23.06
CA GLN A 69 -19.62 8.24 23.82
C GLN A 69 -20.39 9.49 23.34
N TYR A 70 -20.71 9.57 22.05
CA TYR A 70 -21.34 10.74 21.41
C TYR A 70 -22.56 10.32 20.57
N PRO A 71 -23.63 9.81 21.20
CA PRO A 71 -24.74 9.15 20.48
C PRO A 71 -25.63 10.10 19.65
N LEU A 72 -25.53 11.42 19.86
CA LEU A 72 -26.43 12.40 19.24
C LEU A 72 -25.84 13.09 17.99
N HIS A 73 -24.64 12.70 17.56
CA HIS A 73 -24.02 13.20 16.32
C HIS A 73 -24.57 12.50 15.08
N ASP A 74 -24.53 13.18 13.94
CA ASP A 74 -24.84 12.58 12.64
C ASP A 74 -23.57 11.90 12.07
N TYR A 75 -23.62 10.58 11.94
CA TYR A 75 -22.50 9.77 11.47
C TYR A 75 -22.68 9.37 10.01
N GLN A 76 -21.69 9.70 9.19
CA GLN A 76 -21.71 9.49 7.75
C GLN A 76 -20.51 8.67 7.28
N ARG A 77 -20.62 8.08 6.09
CA ARG A 77 -19.57 7.28 5.45
C ARG A 77 -18.52 8.17 4.84
N LEU A 78 -17.24 7.95 5.20
CA LEU A 78 -16.11 8.64 4.59
C LEU A 78 -15.71 8.03 3.24
N ALA A 79 -15.99 6.73 3.02
CA ALA A 79 -15.55 6.00 1.83
C ALA A 79 -15.94 6.66 0.48
N PRO A 80 -17.16 7.18 0.27
CA PRO A 80 -17.50 7.87 -0.99
C PRO A 80 -16.61 9.09 -1.26
N ILE A 81 -16.35 9.92 -0.24
CA ILE A 81 -15.50 11.11 -0.37
C ILE A 81 -14.07 10.71 -0.74
N LEU A 82 -13.52 9.69 -0.08
CA LEU A 82 -12.18 9.19 -0.39
C LEU A 82 -12.13 8.55 -1.79
N ALA A 83 -13.19 7.87 -2.22
CA ALA A 83 -13.25 7.31 -3.56
C ALA A 83 -13.21 8.42 -4.63
N ASP A 84 -14.00 9.45 -4.49
CA ASP A 84 -14.04 10.58 -5.43
C ASP A 84 -12.68 11.29 -5.52
N LEU A 85 -12.02 11.51 -4.39
CA LEU A 85 -10.67 12.10 -4.34
C LEU A 85 -9.60 11.23 -5.02
N ARG A 86 -9.78 9.90 -5.02
CA ARG A 86 -8.80 8.94 -5.56
C ARG A 86 -9.05 8.53 -7.01
N ILE A 87 -10.26 8.69 -7.53
CA ILE A 87 -10.60 8.33 -8.91
C ILE A 87 -9.78 9.16 -9.89
N THR A 88 -9.76 10.49 -9.71
CA THR A 88 -9.00 11.40 -10.57
C THR A 88 -7.61 11.64 -9.97
N LYS A 89 -6.57 11.27 -10.72
CA LYS A 89 -5.16 11.44 -10.28
C LYS A 89 -4.69 12.85 -10.58
N SER A 90 -3.98 13.43 -9.63
CA SER A 90 -3.24 14.68 -9.83
C SER A 90 -2.05 14.48 -10.79
N ASN A 91 -1.49 15.56 -11.31
CA ASN A 91 -0.32 15.48 -12.18
C ASN A 91 0.88 14.81 -11.49
N ILE A 92 1.08 15.06 -10.20
CA ILE A 92 2.16 14.42 -9.41
C ILE A 92 1.95 12.91 -9.32
N GLU A 93 0.72 12.45 -9.07
CA GLU A 93 0.40 11.02 -9.03
C GLU A 93 0.62 10.36 -10.39
N VAL A 94 0.26 11.05 -11.48
CA VAL A 94 0.52 10.57 -12.84
C VAL A 94 2.02 10.42 -13.10
N GLU A 95 2.85 11.38 -12.70
CA GLU A 95 4.31 11.29 -12.85
C GLU A 95 4.89 10.15 -12.01
N LEU A 96 4.42 9.91 -10.80
CA LEU A 96 4.84 8.77 -9.97
C LEU A 96 4.46 7.44 -10.60
N ILE A 97 3.25 7.33 -11.18
CA ILE A 97 2.82 6.13 -11.91
C ILE A 97 3.71 5.89 -13.13
N LYS A 98 4.01 6.92 -13.92
CA LYS A 98 4.94 6.81 -15.05
C LYS A 98 6.30 6.32 -14.60
N LYS A 99 6.83 6.88 -13.51
CA LYS A 99 8.12 6.44 -12.96
C LYS A 99 8.10 4.97 -12.53
N ALA A 100 7.03 4.49 -11.91
CA ALA A 100 6.86 3.08 -11.58
C ALA A 100 6.82 2.19 -12.84
N CYS A 101 6.15 2.63 -13.90
CA CYS A 101 6.15 1.93 -15.19
C CYS A 101 7.55 1.87 -15.82
N GLU A 102 8.32 2.95 -15.79
CA GLU A 102 9.71 2.98 -16.30
C GLU A 102 10.61 1.99 -15.56
N ILE A 103 10.50 1.93 -14.23
CA ILE A 103 11.23 0.98 -13.40
C ILE A 103 10.85 -0.47 -13.75
N THR A 104 9.55 -0.72 -13.91
CA THR A 104 9.05 -2.05 -14.31
C THR A 104 9.54 -2.43 -15.71
N GLU A 105 9.53 -1.50 -16.66
CA GLU A 105 10.08 -1.71 -18.01
C GLU A 105 11.57 -2.06 -17.96
N ALA A 106 12.36 -1.34 -17.17
CA ALA A 106 13.78 -1.63 -17.00
C ALA A 106 14.01 -3.04 -16.45
N GLY A 107 13.28 -3.44 -15.42
CA GLY A 107 13.31 -4.79 -14.86
C GLY A 107 12.95 -5.86 -15.89
N PHE A 108 11.88 -5.65 -16.64
CA PHE A 108 11.47 -6.58 -17.69
C PHE A 108 12.54 -6.71 -18.79
N ARG A 109 13.10 -5.60 -19.25
CA ARG A 109 14.19 -5.61 -20.26
C ARG A 109 15.46 -6.29 -19.75
N ARG A 110 15.75 -6.21 -18.45
CA ARG A 110 16.85 -6.93 -17.80
C ARG A 110 16.60 -8.44 -17.83
N VAL A 111 15.40 -8.88 -17.42
CA VAL A 111 15.02 -10.29 -17.44
C VAL A 111 15.08 -10.89 -18.84
N LEU A 112 14.61 -10.17 -19.86
CA LEU A 112 14.69 -10.63 -21.26
C LEU A 112 16.12 -10.89 -21.75
N LYS A 113 17.13 -10.24 -21.16
CA LYS A 113 18.55 -10.46 -21.48
C LYS A 113 19.18 -11.58 -20.66
N PHE A 114 18.63 -11.81 -19.47
CA PHE A 114 19.14 -12.76 -18.49
C PHE A 114 18.63 -14.17 -18.74
N ILE A 115 17.33 -14.30 -19.08
CA ILE A 115 16.65 -15.58 -19.16
C ILE A 115 17.22 -16.49 -20.26
N LYS A 116 17.44 -17.75 -19.89
CA LYS A 116 17.87 -18.84 -20.77
C LYS A 116 17.46 -20.17 -20.14
N PRO A 117 17.41 -21.26 -20.91
CA PRO A 117 17.18 -22.59 -20.34
C PRO A 117 18.19 -22.91 -19.24
N GLY A 118 17.70 -23.47 -18.13
CA GLY A 118 18.50 -23.85 -16.97
C GLY A 118 18.54 -22.83 -15.84
N VAL A 119 18.09 -21.56 -16.04
CA VAL A 119 17.92 -20.59 -14.94
C VAL A 119 16.78 -21.01 -14.03
N LYS A 120 16.90 -20.68 -12.75
CA LYS A 120 15.84 -20.87 -11.75
C LYS A 120 14.90 -19.68 -11.71
N GLU A 121 13.64 -19.92 -11.37
CA GLU A 121 12.63 -18.88 -11.21
C GLU A 121 13.05 -17.81 -10.19
N TYR A 122 13.63 -18.21 -9.04
CA TYR A 122 14.16 -17.26 -8.06
C TYR A 122 15.35 -16.43 -8.55
N GLU A 123 16.11 -16.90 -9.55
CA GLU A 123 17.19 -16.11 -10.16
C GLU A 123 16.58 -15.00 -11.02
N VAL A 124 15.47 -15.28 -11.72
CA VAL A 124 14.72 -14.27 -12.45
C VAL A 124 14.12 -13.23 -11.50
N GLU A 125 13.57 -13.67 -10.39
CA GLU A 125 13.08 -12.80 -9.31
C GLU A 125 14.20 -11.89 -8.79
N ALA A 126 15.39 -12.44 -8.52
CA ALA A 126 16.54 -11.67 -8.05
C ALA A 126 16.96 -10.56 -9.03
N GLU A 127 16.89 -10.83 -10.36
CA GLU A 127 17.18 -9.82 -11.38
C GLU A 127 16.16 -8.67 -11.40
N LEU A 128 14.88 -8.98 -11.19
CA LEU A 128 13.82 -7.96 -11.04
C LEU A 128 14.02 -7.12 -9.77
N ILE A 129 14.28 -7.78 -8.64
CA ILE A 129 14.55 -7.10 -7.35
C ILE A 129 15.71 -6.14 -7.49
N HIS A 130 16.83 -6.62 -8.06
CA HIS A 130 18.01 -5.79 -8.27
C HIS A 130 17.67 -4.52 -9.06
N GLU A 131 16.94 -4.67 -10.18
CA GLU A 131 16.62 -3.55 -11.04
C GLU A 131 15.69 -2.55 -10.34
N TYR A 132 14.67 -3.03 -9.63
CA TYR A 132 13.74 -2.17 -8.92
C TYR A 132 14.42 -1.35 -7.83
N LEU A 133 15.22 -2.00 -6.99
CA LEU A 133 15.94 -1.32 -5.91
C LEU A 133 17.02 -0.36 -6.45
N SER A 134 17.74 -0.73 -7.52
CA SER A 134 18.77 0.13 -8.13
C SER A 134 18.20 1.40 -8.77
N HIS A 135 16.92 1.41 -9.10
CA HIS A 135 16.18 2.58 -9.60
C HIS A 135 15.41 3.34 -8.52
N GLY A 136 15.62 3.01 -7.24
CA GLY A 136 15.06 3.73 -6.10
C GLY A 136 13.61 3.38 -5.79
N SER A 137 13.15 2.20 -6.17
CA SER A 137 11.90 1.64 -5.66
C SER A 137 12.07 1.18 -4.21
N ASP A 138 11.06 1.37 -3.38
CA ASP A 138 11.02 0.85 -2.00
C ASP A 138 10.75 -0.66 -1.93
N GLY A 139 10.57 -1.33 -3.06
CA GLY A 139 10.29 -2.76 -3.16
C GLY A 139 9.13 -3.11 -4.08
N PHE A 140 8.48 -4.21 -3.79
CA PHE A 140 7.34 -4.71 -4.58
C PHE A 140 6.00 -4.24 -4.00
N ALA A 141 4.97 -4.23 -4.85
CA ALA A 141 3.60 -4.02 -4.40
C ALA A 141 3.00 -5.26 -3.69
N TYR A 142 3.48 -6.46 -4.04
CA TYR A 142 3.13 -7.76 -3.48
C TYR A 142 4.24 -8.77 -3.80
N ASP A 143 4.24 -9.94 -3.17
CA ASP A 143 5.25 -10.96 -3.39
C ASP A 143 5.33 -11.36 -4.87
N PRO A 144 6.53 -11.37 -5.46
CA PRO A 144 6.71 -11.70 -6.88
C PRO A 144 6.22 -13.10 -7.21
N ILE A 145 5.58 -13.22 -8.36
CA ILE A 145 5.16 -14.50 -8.95
C ILE A 145 6.00 -14.72 -10.20
N ILE A 146 6.86 -15.72 -10.16
CA ILE A 146 7.72 -16.09 -11.30
C ILE A 146 7.45 -17.58 -11.58
N GLY A 147 6.55 -17.86 -12.49
CA GLY A 147 6.16 -19.24 -12.82
C GLY A 147 6.59 -19.65 -14.22
N SER A 148 7.33 -20.77 -14.34
CA SER A 148 7.73 -21.36 -15.62
C SER A 148 6.87 -22.58 -15.97
N GLY A 149 6.64 -22.80 -17.26
CA GLY A 149 5.89 -23.96 -17.76
C GLY A 149 4.50 -24.07 -17.12
N LYS A 150 4.22 -25.20 -16.45
CA LYS A 150 2.92 -25.44 -15.76
C LYS A 150 2.65 -24.46 -14.61
N ASN A 151 3.70 -23.95 -13.96
CA ASN A 151 3.58 -23.00 -12.85
C ASN A 151 3.04 -21.65 -13.32
N ALA A 152 3.27 -21.29 -14.58
CA ALA A 152 2.68 -20.08 -15.19
C ALA A 152 1.14 -20.11 -15.27
N CYS A 153 0.51 -21.28 -15.05
CA CYS A 153 -0.94 -21.42 -14.97
C CYS A 153 -1.48 -21.35 -13.53
N VAL A 154 -0.64 -21.18 -12.53
CA VAL A 154 -1.02 -21.09 -11.11
C VAL A 154 -1.09 -19.64 -10.68
N LEU A 155 -2.31 -19.15 -10.42
CA LEU A 155 -2.58 -17.72 -10.18
C LEU A 155 -1.78 -17.11 -9.00
N HIS A 156 -1.53 -17.86 -7.95
CA HIS A 156 -0.79 -17.46 -6.75
C HIS A 156 0.39 -18.39 -6.47
N TYR A 157 1.24 -18.57 -7.49
CA TYR A 157 2.47 -19.34 -7.36
C TYR A 157 3.56 -18.46 -6.72
N LEU A 158 3.96 -18.78 -5.50
CA LEU A 158 4.93 -18.02 -4.73
C LEU A 158 6.23 -18.77 -4.44
N GLU A 159 6.32 -20.02 -4.86
CA GLU A 159 7.47 -20.87 -4.55
C GLU A 159 8.72 -20.48 -5.36
N ASN A 160 8.53 -20.04 -6.61
CA ASN A 160 9.57 -19.49 -7.50
C ASN A 160 10.88 -20.32 -7.51
N HIS A 161 10.81 -21.68 -7.56
CA HIS A 161 12.02 -22.50 -7.41
C HIS A 161 12.26 -23.50 -8.55
N ASP A 162 11.35 -23.63 -9.49
CA ASP A 162 11.52 -24.51 -10.63
C ASP A 162 12.57 -24.00 -11.62
N THR A 163 12.99 -24.86 -12.53
CA THR A 163 13.96 -24.53 -13.59
C THR A 163 13.21 -24.16 -14.86
N CYS A 164 13.57 -23.04 -15.45
CA CYS A 164 13.05 -22.62 -16.75
C CYS A 164 13.66 -23.52 -17.86
N GLU A 165 12.81 -24.17 -18.64
CA GLU A 165 13.23 -25.03 -19.74
C GLU A 165 12.97 -24.34 -21.09
N ASP A 166 13.65 -24.83 -22.14
CA ASP A 166 13.49 -24.28 -23.48
C ASP A 166 12.05 -24.47 -23.99
N GLY A 167 11.49 -23.42 -24.60
CA GLY A 167 10.14 -23.44 -25.16
C GLY A 167 9.01 -23.27 -24.13
N GLN A 168 9.31 -23.17 -22.83
CA GLN A 168 8.31 -22.90 -21.81
C GLN A 168 7.90 -21.42 -21.77
N MET A 169 6.64 -21.18 -21.39
CA MET A 169 6.18 -19.85 -21.01
C MET A 169 6.71 -19.52 -19.61
N LEU A 170 7.11 -18.28 -19.42
CA LEU A 170 7.38 -17.67 -18.12
C LEU A 170 6.38 -16.54 -17.85
N LEU A 171 5.74 -16.58 -16.69
CA LEU A 171 4.88 -15.54 -16.16
C LEU A 171 5.63 -14.77 -15.10
#